data_a989b5378efa13877553b5d5c6a78492
#
_entry.id   a989b5378efa13877553b5d5c6a78492
#
_cell.length_a   1.000
_cell.length_b   1.000
_cell.length_c   1.000
_cell.angle_alpha   90.00
_cell.angle_beta   90.00
_cell.angle_gamma   90.00
#
_symmetry.space_group_name_H-M   'P 1'
#
loop_
_entity.id
_entity.type
_entity.pdbx_description
1 polymer ?
#
loop_
_entity_poly.entity_id
_entity_poly.type
_entity_poly.pdbx_seq_one_letter_code
_entity_poly.pdbx_strand_id
1 'polypeptide(L)'
;AITKLEKDPMPGGLDGLSLALFDTTSREMPFRLKLLFANRWLFSGLIEATLAKDPATNAMLRTTTAPTMLSASVKTNVLPIEAIATVNFRVHPRDSVLSIFDHVSKVVANDNVEVRPMKWDGFGLGQPASQVSSWESKGYKNIEDSVKNIYGDVIVAPGLMVAASDSRHYGRVADDAYRFNPFPLTKAQLTGFHGTNERIGTDDFVRGVKVYIRLLELGSSQ
;
A
#
# COMPACT_ATOMS: atom_id res chain seq x y z
N ALA A 1 -18.67 9.73 -14.95
CA ALA A 1 -18.07 8.49 -14.49
C ALA A 1 -16.93 8.78 -13.49
N ILE A 2 -15.82 9.42 -13.89
CA ILE A 2 -14.63 9.65 -13.05
C ILE A 2 -14.98 10.34 -11.73
N THR A 3 -15.69 11.48 -11.78
CA THR A 3 -16.10 12.21 -10.58
C THR A 3 -16.96 11.39 -9.61
N LYS A 4 -17.75 10.44 -10.12
CA LYS A 4 -18.48 9.51 -9.26
C LYS A 4 -17.53 8.55 -8.55
N LEU A 5 -16.54 7.99 -9.24
CA LEU A 5 -15.54 7.08 -8.66
C LEU A 5 -14.67 7.77 -7.60
N GLU A 6 -14.35 9.05 -7.77
CA GLU A 6 -13.61 9.83 -6.78
C GLU A 6 -14.43 10.12 -5.52
N LYS A 7 -15.75 10.31 -5.68
CA LYS A 7 -16.67 10.58 -4.56
C LYS A 7 -17.11 9.32 -3.82
N ASP A 8 -17.14 8.20 -4.50
CA ASP A 8 -17.50 6.90 -3.95
C ASP A 8 -16.34 5.90 -4.15
N PRO A 9 -15.26 6.04 -3.37
CA PRO A 9 -14.11 5.16 -3.45
C PRO A 9 -14.44 3.76 -2.94
N MET A 10 -13.57 2.78 -3.25
CA MET A 10 -13.66 1.44 -2.67
C MET A 10 -13.78 1.49 -1.14
N PRO A 11 -14.60 0.61 -0.54
CA PRO A 11 -14.77 0.58 0.91
C PRO A 11 -13.43 0.49 1.65
N GLY A 12 -13.27 1.28 2.69
CA GLY A 12 -12.10 1.25 3.56
C GLY A 12 -12.35 0.40 4.80
N GLY A 13 -11.27 0.12 5.54
CA GLY A 13 -11.37 -0.53 6.84
C GLY A 13 -10.04 -0.60 7.55
N LEU A 14 -10.10 -0.50 8.87
CA LEU A 14 -8.95 -0.71 9.75
C LEU A 14 -8.94 -2.18 10.17
N ASP A 15 -8.38 -3.03 9.33
CA ASP A 15 -8.31 -4.47 9.51
C ASP A 15 -6.95 -5.05 9.06
N GLY A 16 -6.72 -6.33 9.33
CA GLY A 16 -5.51 -7.03 8.89
C GLY A 16 -4.22 -6.28 9.20
N LEU A 17 -3.39 -6.05 8.18
CA LEU A 17 -2.10 -5.36 8.31
C LEU A 17 -2.22 -3.93 8.80
N SER A 18 -3.25 -3.19 8.36
CA SER A 18 -3.48 -1.82 8.82
C SER A 18 -3.75 -1.78 10.31
N LEU A 19 -4.56 -2.72 10.79
CA LEU A 19 -4.84 -2.86 12.21
C LEU A 19 -3.58 -3.23 13.00
N ALA A 20 -2.81 -4.23 12.55
CA ALA A 20 -1.59 -4.67 13.21
C ALA A 20 -0.53 -3.55 13.31
N LEU A 21 -0.38 -2.74 12.24
CA LEU A 21 0.48 -1.56 12.24
C LEU A 21 0.08 -0.58 13.36
N PHE A 22 -1.21 -0.22 13.42
CA PHE A 22 -1.67 0.76 14.40
C PHE A 22 -1.72 0.20 15.81
N ASP A 23 -2.01 -1.08 16.02
CA ASP A 23 -1.94 -1.73 17.33
C ASP A 23 -0.51 -1.72 17.89
N THR A 24 0.49 -1.93 17.02
CA THR A 24 1.90 -1.88 17.43
C THR A 24 2.35 -0.45 17.70
N THR A 25 2.07 0.49 16.80
CA THR A 25 2.56 1.87 16.90
C THR A 25 1.77 2.71 17.90
N SER A 26 0.49 2.42 18.14
CA SER A 26 -0.35 3.19 19.05
C SER A 26 0.14 3.16 20.50
N ARG A 27 0.91 2.14 20.88
CA ARG A 27 1.50 2.01 22.21
C ARG A 27 2.47 3.16 22.55
N GLU A 28 3.07 3.78 21.55
CA GLU A 28 4.01 4.89 21.67
C GLU A 28 3.41 6.26 21.32
N MET A 29 2.13 6.28 20.96
CA MET A 29 1.42 7.52 20.62
C MET A 29 1.10 8.33 21.90
N PRO A 30 0.82 9.64 21.77
CA PRO A 30 0.30 10.46 22.86
C PRO A 30 -0.99 9.87 23.46
N PHE A 31 -1.22 10.06 24.76
CA PHE A 31 -2.33 9.46 25.51
C PHE A 31 -3.69 9.58 24.82
N ARG A 32 -4.01 10.73 24.24
CA ARG A 32 -5.29 10.95 23.54
C ARG A 32 -5.48 9.98 22.37
N LEU A 33 -4.42 9.72 21.60
CA LEU A 33 -4.47 8.77 20.49
C LEU A 33 -4.50 7.32 21.01
N LYS A 34 -3.74 7.00 22.06
CA LYS A 34 -3.83 5.69 22.74
C LYS A 34 -5.28 5.38 23.15
N LEU A 35 -5.97 6.37 23.73
CA LEU A 35 -7.36 6.23 24.14
C LEU A 35 -8.31 5.94 22.98
N LEU A 36 -8.13 6.62 21.84
CA LEU A 36 -8.91 6.39 20.61
C LEU A 36 -8.68 4.98 20.08
N PHE A 37 -7.43 4.56 19.94
CA PHE A 37 -7.10 3.24 19.40
C PHE A 37 -7.48 2.10 20.36
N ALA A 38 -7.39 2.30 21.66
CA ALA A 38 -7.85 1.32 22.65
C ALA A 38 -9.38 1.12 22.64
N ASN A 39 -10.13 2.15 22.23
CA ASN A 39 -11.59 2.11 22.15
C ASN A 39 -12.09 2.15 20.70
N ARG A 40 -11.36 1.51 19.76
CA ARG A 40 -11.70 1.52 18.34
C ARG A 40 -13.10 0.97 18.02
N TRP A 41 -13.63 0.08 18.85
CA TRP A 41 -15.01 -0.39 18.72
C TRP A 41 -16.04 0.76 18.72
N LEU A 42 -15.73 1.87 19.41
CA LEU A 42 -16.54 3.09 19.45
C LEU A 42 -16.10 4.13 18.42
N PHE A 43 -14.79 4.22 18.16
CA PHE A 43 -14.18 5.31 17.38
C PHE A 43 -13.69 4.89 15.99
N SER A 44 -13.95 3.65 15.52
CA SER A 44 -13.46 3.17 14.22
C SER A 44 -13.76 4.13 13.08
N GLY A 45 -15.00 4.58 12.95
CA GLY A 45 -15.38 5.51 11.89
C GLY A 45 -14.65 6.86 11.95
N LEU A 46 -14.38 7.39 13.15
CA LEU A 46 -13.60 8.62 13.33
C LEU A 46 -12.13 8.41 12.99
N ILE A 47 -11.57 7.29 13.41
CA ILE A 47 -10.18 6.92 13.09
C ILE A 47 -10.02 6.76 11.58
N GLU A 48 -10.86 5.97 10.94
CA GLU A 48 -10.84 5.77 9.49
C GLU A 48 -11.02 7.07 8.71
N ALA A 49 -12.01 7.89 9.07
CA ALA A 49 -12.23 9.20 8.45
C ALA A 49 -11.04 10.15 8.62
N THR A 50 -10.30 10.02 9.73
CA THR A 50 -9.11 10.83 9.97
C THR A 50 -7.92 10.33 9.15
N LEU A 51 -7.69 9.03 9.12
CA LEU A 51 -6.63 8.39 8.34
C LEU A 51 -6.85 8.54 6.83
N ALA A 52 -8.09 8.55 6.39
CA ALA A 52 -8.45 8.75 4.98
C ALA A 52 -8.14 10.14 4.43
N LYS A 53 -7.85 11.13 5.29
CA LYS A 53 -7.49 12.49 4.85
C LYS A 53 -6.07 12.59 4.30
N ASP A 54 -5.17 11.74 4.75
CA ASP A 54 -3.81 11.67 4.23
C ASP A 54 -3.72 10.57 3.16
N PRO A 55 -3.18 10.85 1.97
CA PRO A 55 -3.11 9.88 0.87
C PRO A 55 -2.36 8.59 1.23
N ALA A 56 -1.30 8.67 2.02
CA ALA A 56 -0.49 7.51 2.39
C ALA A 56 -1.26 6.58 3.33
N THR A 57 -1.88 7.13 4.37
CA THR A 57 -2.70 6.32 5.30
C THR A 57 -3.99 5.86 4.66
N ASN A 58 -4.61 6.64 3.77
CA ASN A 58 -5.78 6.20 3.00
C ASN A 58 -5.47 4.97 2.12
N ALA A 59 -4.28 4.94 1.49
CA ALA A 59 -3.84 3.79 0.69
C ALA A 59 -3.63 2.51 1.52
N MET A 60 -3.45 2.63 2.84
CA MET A 60 -3.38 1.49 3.75
C MET A 60 -4.76 0.97 4.17
N LEU A 61 -5.82 1.73 3.98
CA LEU A 61 -7.17 1.39 4.39
C LEU A 61 -8.00 0.75 3.28
N ARG A 62 -7.68 1.03 2.00
CA ARG A 62 -8.52 0.63 0.87
C ARG A 62 -7.76 0.52 -0.44
N THR A 63 -8.38 -0.15 -1.41
CA THR A 63 -7.98 -0.03 -2.80
C THR A 63 -8.11 1.42 -3.26
N THR A 64 -7.02 1.97 -3.79
CA THR A 64 -7.00 3.35 -4.29
C THR A 64 -7.32 3.43 -5.77
N THR A 65 -7.98 4.53 -6.16
CA THR A 65 -8.42 4.83 -7.52
C THR A 65 -7.61 6.00 -8.07
N ALA A 66 -7.05 5.86 -9.26
CA ALA A 66 -6.28 6.91 -9.93
C ALA A 66 -6.65 6.98 -11.43
N PRO A 67 -7.43 7.96 -11.87
CA PRO A 67 -7.59 8.27 -13.29
C PRO A 67 -6.25 8.74 -13.85
N THR A 68 -5.67 7.99 -14.79
CA THR A 68 -4.31 8.23 -15.28
C THR A 68 -4.26 8.75 -16.70
N MET A 69 -5.24 8.40 -17.52
CA MET A 69 -5.27 8.83 -18.93
C MET A 69 -6.68 9.19 -19.37
N LEU A 70 -6.78 10.21 -20.22
CA LEU A 70 -8.01 10.58 -20.93
C LEU A 70 -7.68 10.72 -22.41
N SER A 71 -8.48 10.11 -23.26
CA SER A 71 -8.35 10.22 -24.70
C SER A 71 -9.74 10.44 -25.31
N ALA A 72 -9.81 11.35 -26.28
CA ALA A 72 -11.06 11.67 -26.96
C ALA A 72 -10.77 12.16 -28.39
N SER A 73 -11.10 13.42 -28.72
CA SER A 73 -10.93 13.97 -30.07
C SER A 73 -9.45 14.11 -30.47
N VAL A 74 -9.20 13.92 -31.74
CA VAL A 74 -7.88 14.15 -32.39
C VAL A 74 -7.71 15.58 -32.92
N LYS A 75 -8.77 16.40 -32.89
CA LYS A 75 -8.79 17.80 -33.39
C LYS A 75 -9.59 18.69 -32.43
N THR A 76 -9.17 19.94 -32.33
CA THR A 76 -9.74 20.91 -31.40
C THR A 76 -11.17 21.33 -31.71
N ASN A 77 -11.61 21.17 -32.96
CA ASN A 77 -12.92 21.60 -33.45
C ASN A 77 -13.83 20.43 -33.87
N VAL A 78 -13.51 19.22 -33.43
CA VAL A 78 -14.29 18.00 -33.78
C VAL A 78 -14.73 17.34 -32.46
N LEU A 79 -16.04 17.08 -32.32
CA LEU A 79 -16.55 16.30 -31.22
C LEU A 79 -16.16 14.81 -31.39
N PRO A 80 -15.65 14.15 -30.37
CA PRO A 80 -15.28 12.75 -30.44
C PRO A 80 -16.51 11.85 -30.53
N ILE A 81 -16.37 10.77 -31.26
CA ILE A 81 -17.37 9.68 -31.27
C ILE A 81 -17.28 8.86 -29.97
N GLU A 82 -16.05 8.72 -29.47
CA GLU A 82 -15.74 7.97 -28.24
C GLU A 82 -14.79 8.78 -27.37
N ALA A 83 -14.96 8.65 -26.05
CA ALA A 83 -14.02 9.17 -25.06
C ALA A 83 -13.62 8.04 -24.09
N ILE A 84 -12.33 7.82 -23.93
CA ILE A 84 -11.77 6.74 -23.12
C ILE A 84 -11.07 7.35 -21.89
N ALA A 85 -11.43 6.83 -20.72
CA ALA A 85 -10.72 7.10 -19.47
C ALA A 85 -10.04 5.81 -18.97
N THR A 86 -8.73 5.86 -18.75
CA THR A 86 -8.00 4.77 -18.10
C THR A 86 -7.88 5.08 -16.61
N VAL A 87 -8.35 4.14 -15.80
CA VAL A 87 -8.33 4.26 -14.33
C VAL A 87 -7.48 3.13 -13.76
N ASN A 88 -6.43 3.48 -13.03
CA ASN A 88 -5.56 2.54 -12.33
C ASN A 88 -6.06 2.32 -10.90
N PHE A 89 -6.02 1.08 -10.45
CA PHE A 89 -6.34 0.69 -9.08
C PHE A 89 -5.13 0.03 -8.43
N ARG A 90 -4.81 0.44 -7.19
CA ARG A 90 -3.88 -0.28 -6.33
C ARG A 90 -4.69 -1.17 -5.42
N VAL A 91 -4.68 -2.46 -5.73
CA VAL A 91 -5.56 -3.44 -5.09
C VAL A 91 -5.13 -3.69 -3.65
N HIS A 92 -6.02 -3.40 -2.70
CA HIS A 92 -5.82 -3.76 -1.29
C HIS A 92 -5.98 -5.29 -1.12
N PRO A 93 -5.23 -5.95 -0.23
CA PRO A 93 -5.30 -7.41 -0.04
C PRO A 93 -6.70 -7.97 0.27
N ARG A 94 -7.59 -7.15 0.78
CA ARG A 94 -9.00 -7.49 1.03
C ARG A 94 -9.84 -7.58 -0.24
N ASP A 95 -9.45 -6.87 -1.29
CA ASP A 95 -10.20 -6.73 -2.52
C ASP A 95 -9.68 -7.67 -3.61
N SER A 96 -10.53 -7.94 -4.57
CA SER A 96 -10.19 -8.67 -5.79
C SER A 96 -10.40 -7.81 -7.02
N VAL A 97 -9.81 -8.20 -8.15
CA VAL A 97 -10.05 -7.53 -9.43
C VAL A 97 -11.54 -7.52 -9.78
N LEU A 98 -12.26 -8.60 -9.46
CA LEU A 98 -13.69 -8.70 -9.71
C LEU A 98 -14.50 -7.75 -8.82
N SER A 99 -14.19 -7.69 -7.52
CA SER A 99 -14.91 -6.77 -6.62
C SER A 99 -14.71 -5.30 -7.00
N ILE A 100 -13.53 -4.95 -7.53
CA ILE A 100 -13.27 -3.62 -8.07
C ILE A 100 -14.11 -3.36 -9.32
N PHE A 101 -14.15 -4.31 -10.24
CA PHE A 101 -14.96 -4.18 -11.45
C PHE A 101 -16.46 -4.01 -11.13
N ASP A 102 -16.98 -4.80 -10.20
CA ASP A 102 -18.37 -4.71 -9.74
C ASP A 102 -18.66 -3.35 -9.09
N HIS A 103 -17.76 -2.86 -8.23
CA HIS A 103 -17.87 -1.54 -7.61
C HIS A 103 -17.88 -0.43 -8.66
N VAL A 104 -16.92 -0.46 -9.60
CA VAL A 104 -16.84 0.54 -10.68
C VAL A 104 -18.11 0.54 -11.52
N SER A 105 -18.59 -0.62 -11.91
CA SER A 105 -19.82 -0.75 -12.72
C SER A 105 -21.04 -0.18 -11.98
N LYS A 106 -21.14 -0.48 -10.68
CA LYS A 106 -22.22 0.02 -9.81
C LYS A 106 -22.17 1.54 -9.62
N VAL A 107 -20.98 2.11 -9.42
CA VAL A 107 -20.79 3.56 -9.18
C VAL A 107 -21.00 4.34 -10.48
N VAL A 108 -20.50 3.85 -11.59
CA VAL A 108 -20.66 4.50 -12.90
C VAL A 108 -22.14 4.53 -13.27
N ALA A 109 -22.85 3.39 -13.20
CA ALA A 109 -24.27 3.23 -13.45
C ALA A 109 -24.80 4.14 -14.57
N ASN A 110 -24.32 3.92 -15.81
CA ASN A 110 -24.67 4.73 -16.97
C ASN A 110 -24.57 3.87 -18.24
N ASP A 111 -25.70 3.67 -18.92
CA ASP A 111 -25.83 2.83 -20.10
C ASP A 111 -25.00 3.31 -21.31
N ASN A 112 -24.59 4.58 -21.32
CA ASN A 112 -23.70 5.15 -22.34
C ASN A 112 -22.21 4.99 -22.00
N VAL A 113 -21.86 4.31 -20.92
CA VAL A 113 -20.49 4.09 -20.48
C VAL A 113 -20.20 2.59 -20.37
N GLU A 114 -19.42 2.07 -21.27
CA GLU A 114 -18.89 0.73 -21.13
C GLU A 114 -17.75 0.70 -20.12
N VAL A 115 -17.84 -0.16 -19.12
CA VAL A 115 -16.77 -0.45 -18.17
C VAL A 115 -16.14 -1.77 -18.57
N ARG A 116 -14.84 -1.75 -18.88
CA ARG A 116 -14.11 -2.96 -19.26
C ARG A 116 -12.73 -3.01 -18.60
N PRO A 117 -12.28 -4.20 -18.16
CA PRO A 117 -10.92 -4.35 -17.67
C PRO A 117 -9.93 -4.17 -18.81
N MET A 118 -8.86 -3.43 -18.55
CA MET A 118 -7.77 -3.29 -19.50
C MET A 118 -6.84 -4.50 -19.36
N LYS A 119 -6.57 -5.18 -20.47
CA LYS A 119 -5.52 -6.21 -20.52
C LYS A 119 -4.16 -5.53 -20.48
N TRP A 120 -3.32 -5.91 -19.54
CA TRP A 120 -1.95 -5.45 -19.46
C TRP A 120 -1.00 -6.64 -19.64
N ASP A 121 -0.14 -6.58 -20.65
CA ASP A 121 1.04 -7.43 -20.89
C ASP A 121 1.03 -8.83 -20.23
N GLY A 122 0.10 -9.68 -20.65
CA GLY A 122 0.01 -11.07 -20.20
C GLY A 122 -0.68 -11.32 -18.85
N PHE A 123 -1.16 -10.27 -18.16
CA PHE A 123 -1.84 -10.41 -16.84
C PHE A 123 -3.37 -10.48 -16.90
N GLY A 124 -3.96 -10.78 -18.04
CA GLY A 124 -5.42 -10.97 -18.17
C GLY A 124 -6.21 -9.73 -17.75
N LEU A 125 -7.08 -9.86 -16.75
CA LEU A 125 -7.94 -8.79 -16.24
C LEU A 125 -7.26 -7.84 -15.24
N GLY A 126 -5.97 -8.00 -14.98
CA GLY A 126 -5.21 -7.25 -13.98
C GLY A 126 -4.51 -8.17 -12.98
N GLN A 127 -3.73 -7.57 -12.08
CA GLN A 127 -3.01 -8.32 -11.05
C GLN A 127 -3.72 -8.20 -9.71
N PRO A 128 -3.99 -9.31 -9.02
CA PRO A 128 -4.46 -9.28 -7.64
C PRO A 128 -3.38 -8.71 -6.71
N ALA A 129 -3.78 -8.34 -5.51
CA ALA A 129 -2.83 -8.06 -4.45
C ALA A 129 -1.96 -9.30 -4.17
N SER A 130 -0.72 -9.06 -3.77
CA SER A 130 0.14 -10.16 -3.33
C SER A 130 -0.38 -10.77 -2.04
N GLN A 131 -0.04 -12.04 -1.81
CA GLN A 131 -0.31 -12.70 -0.54
C GLN A 131 0.27 -11.88 0.63
N VAL A 132 -0.49 -11.81 1.71
CA VAL A 132 -0.05 -11.18 2.95
C VAL A 132 0.88 -12.13 3.68
N SER A 133 2.12 -11.69 3.93
CA SER A 133 3.10 -12.45 4.71
C SER A 133 2.80 -12.37 6.21
N SER A 134 3.07 -13.44 6.94
CA SER A 134 2.84 -13.51 8.38
C SER A 134 3.82 -12.65 9.16
N TRP A 135 3.33 -11.83 10.07
CA TRP A 135 4.17 -11.09 11.02
C TRP A 135 4.44 -11.85 12.32
N GLU A 136 3.96 -13.09 12.41
CA GLU A 136 4.24 -14.01 13.52
C GLU A 136 5.30 -15.05 13.15
N SER A 137 5.75 -15.07 11.89
CA SER A 137 6.71 -16.03 11.39
C SER A 137 8.13 -15.77 11.91
N LYS A 138 8.97 -16.79 11.81
CA LYS A 138 10.41 -16.70 12.12
C LYS A 138 11.10 -15.67 11.23
N GLY A 139 10.71 -15.55 9.94
CA GLY A 139 11.26 -14.57 9.02
C GLY A 139 11.02 -13.12 9.48
N TYR A 140 9.80 -12.81 9.91
CA TYR A 140 9.50 -11.48 10.46
C TYR A 140 10.28 -11.21 11.74
N LYS A 141 10.35 -12.19 12.65
CA LYS A 141 11.11 -12.06 13.89
C LYS A 141 12.61 -11.82 13.64
N ASN A 142 13.19 -12.51 12.67
CA ASN A 142 14.59 -12.27 12.26
C ASN A 142 14.80 -10.83 11.76
N ILE A 143 13.83 -10.26 11.04
CA ILE A 143 13.86 -8.85 10.62
C ILE A 143 13.81 -7.94 11.85
N GLU A 144 12.87 -8.17 12.76
CA GLU A 144 12.71 -7.40 13.98
C GLU A 144 13.99 -7.41 14.83
N ASP A 145 14.55 -8.60 15.08
CA ASP A 145 15.77 -8.79 15.88
C ASP A 145 16.99 -8.11 15.21
N SER A 146 17.09 -8.19 13.87
CA SER A 146 18.16 -7.55 13.11
C SER A 146 18.09 -6.03 13.19
N VAL A 147 16.88 -5.46 13.08
CA VAL A 147 16.66 -4.02 13.20
C VAL A 147 16.98 -3.52 14.59
N LYS A 148 16.44 -4.17 15.62
CA LYS A 148 16.67 -3.80 17.04
C LYS A 148 18.15 -3.94 17.44
N ASN A 149 18.87 -4.91 16.90
CA ASN A 149 20.29 -5.08 17.15
C ASN A 149 21.13 -3.89 16.67
N ILE A 150 20.77 -3.28 15.55
CA ILE A 150 21.56 -2.19 14.94
C ILE A 150 21.04 -0.80 15.33
N TYR A 151 19.73 -0.64 15.47
CA TYR A 151 19.08 0.65 15.75
C TYR A 151 18.67 0.84 17.20
N GLY A 152 18.79 -0.19 18.05
CA GLY A 152 18.40 -0.14 19.45
C GLY A 152 16.90 -0.29 19.68
N ASP A 153 16.38 0.44 20.65
CA ASP A 153 14.97 0.39 21.04
C ASP A 153 14.08 1.16 20.05
N VAL A 154 13.82 0.52 18.92
CA VAL A 154 12.93 1.03 17.87
C VAL A 154 11.70 0.15 17.72
N ILE A 155 10.59 0.76 17.32
CA ILE A 155 9.35 0.03 17.04
C ILE A 155 9.49 -0.63 15.66
N VAL A 156 9.32 -1.94 15.62
CA VAL A 156 9.17 -2.70 14.37
C VAL A 156 7.71 -3.13 14.27
N ALA A 157 7.03 -2.66 13.25
CA ALA A 157 5.62 -2.92 13.04
C ALA A 157 5.36 -3.49 11.64
N PRO A 158 4.42 -4.43 11.48
CA PRO A 158 4.00 -4.88 10.17
C PRO A 158 3.31 -3.74 9.43
N GLY A 159 3.50 -3.65 8.12
CA GLY A 159 2.90 -2.59 7.33
C GLY A 159 2.55 -3.04 5.92
N LEU A 160 1.52 -2.40 5.35
CA LEU A 160 1.13 -2.64 3.96
C LEU A 160 2.05 -1.85 3.02
N MET A 161 2.74 -2.55 2.13
CA MET A 161 3.46 -1.91 1.03
C MET A 161 2.46 -1.47 -0.05
N VAL A 162 2.30 -0.16 -0.17
CA VAL A 162 1.36 0.46 -1.15
C VAL A 162 1.98 0.64 -2.55
N ALA A 163 3.24 0.25 -2.74
CA ALA A 163 3.96 0.29 -4.01
C ALA A 163 4.15 -1.12 -4.61
N ALA A 164 4.35 -1.20 -5.92
CA ALA A 164 4.68 -2.45 -6.59
C ALA A 164 6.14 -2.85 -6.29
N SER A 165 6.41 -4.15 -6.22
CA SER A 165 7.73 -4.72 -5.99
C SER A 165 7.82 -6.10 -6.64
N ASP A 166 9.02 -6.53 -7.04
CA ASP A 166 9.29 -7.87 -7.59
C ASP A 166 9.05 -9.00 -6.57
N SER A 167 8.95 -8.66 -5.29
CA SER A 167 8.62 -9.63 -4.23
C SER A 167 7.32 -10.40 -4.50
N ARG A 168 6.41 -9.87 -5.31
CA ARG A 168 5.19 -10.58 -5.76
C ARG A 168 5.47 -11.90 -6.46
N HIS A 169 6.64 -12.03 -7.09
CA HIS A 169 7.02 -13.24 -7.81
C HIS A 169 7.48 -14.35 -6.87
N TYR A 170 7.94 -14.00 -5.67
CA TYR A 170 8.43 -14.96 -4.69
C TYR A 170 7.33 -15.74 -3.96
N GLY A 171 6.09 -15.25 -3.94
CA GLY A 171 4.94 -15.97 -3.36
C GLY A 171 4.62 -17.33 -4.00
N ARG A 172 5.31 -17.69 -5.10
CA ARG A 172 5.23 -19.02 -5.72
C ARG A 172 6.21 -20.05 -5.11
N VAL A 173 7.23 -19.58 -4.42
CA VAL A 173 8.36 -20.39 -3.93
C VAL A 173 8.67 -20.16 -2.46
N ALA A 174 7.97 -19.24 -1.80
CA ALA A 174 8.12 -18.92 -0.39
C ALA A 174 6.75 -18.61 0.23
N ASP A 175 6.54 -19.07 1.45
CA ASP A 175 5.31 -18.79 2.22
C ASP A 175 5.20 -17.31 2.56
N ASP A 176 6.33 -16.66 2.84
CA ASP A 176 6.43 -15.25 3.20
C ASP A 176 7.42 -14.50 2.32
N ALA A 177 7.05 -13.30 1.88
CA ALA A 177 7.90 -12.40 1.09
C ALA A 177 7.78 -10.97 1.63
N TYR A 178 8.70 -10.58 2.51
CA TYR A 178 8.71 -9.28 3.15
C TYR A 178 9.32 -8.20 2.26
N ARG A 179 8.63 -7.07 2.19
CA ARG A 179 9.09 -5.86 1.51
C ARG A 179 9.75 -4.96 2.55
N PHE A 180 10.99 -5.25 2.84
CA PHE A 180 11.73 -4.63 3.91
C PHE A 180 12.87 -3.77 3.37
N ASN A 181 12.97 -2.56 3.89
CA ASN A 181 14.08 -1.63 3.64
C ASN A 181 14.63 -1.16 4.98
N PRO A 182 15.90 -1.50 5.33
CA PRO A 182 16.51 -1.15 6.61
C PRO A 182 17.06 0.28 6.66
N PHE A 183 16.94 1.06 5.59
CA PHE A 183 17.51 2.40 5.54
C PHE A 183 16.52 3.42 6.12
N PRO A 184 16.91 4.21 7.15
CA PRO A 184 16.08 5.29 7.66
C PRO A 184 15.85 6.34 6.58
N LEU A 185 14.59 6.73 6.41
CA LEU A 185 14.18 7.72 5.42
C LEU A 185 13.33 8.80 6.08
N THR A 186 13.72 10.04 5.90
CA THR A 186 12.92 11.18 6.30
C THR A 186 11.78 11.44 5.28
N LYS A 187 10.75 12.17 5.69
CA LYS A 187 9.65 12.56 4.79
C LYS A 187 10.17 13.29 3.54
N ALA A 188 11.20 14.14 3.69
CA ALA A 188 11.83 14.86 2.57
C ALA A 188 12.55 13.92 1.59
N GLN A 189 13.17 12.84 2.10
CA GLN A 189 13.80 11.83 1.26
C GLN A 189 12.77 10.97 0.53
N LEU A 190 11.66 10.62 1.18
CA LEU A 190 10.56 9.88 0.55
C LEU A 190 9.97 10.60 -0.67
N THR A 191 9.88 11.92 -0.63
CA THR A 191 9.40 12.70 -1.79
C THR A 191 10.41 12.77 -2.94
N GLY A 192 11.65 12.40 -2.71
CA GLY A 192 12.73 12.36 -3.70
C GLY A 192 12.83 11.06 -4.49
N PHE A 193 12.07 10.01 -4.14
CA PHE A 193 12.11 8.72 -4.84
C PHE A 193 11.83 8.90 -6.34
N HIS A 194 12.68 8.31 -7.17
CA HIS A 194 12.63 8.43 -8.64
C HIS A 194 12.71 9.88 -9.15
N GLY A 195 13.12 10.82 -8.29
CA GLY A 195 13.21 12.24 -8.61
C GLY A 195 14.63 12.79 -8.59
N THR A 196 14.73 14.10 -8.80
CA THR A 196 15.99 14.83 -8.73
C THR A 196 16.49 14.85 -7.27
N ASN A 197 17.81 14.63 -7.07
CA ASN A 197 18.47 14.60 -5.75
C ASN A 197 17.98 13.45 -4.82
N GLU A 198 17.55 12.33 -5.35
CA GLU A 198 17.38 11.12 -4.55
C GLU A 198 18.70 10.77 -3.86
N ARG A 199 18.67 10.66 -2.53
CA ARG A 199 19.88 10.48 -1.71
C ARG A 199 19.58 9.79 -0.40
N ILE A 200 20.61 9.12 0.13
CA ILE A 200 20.62 8.52 1.46
C ILE A 200 21.85 9.01 2.22
N GLY A 201 21.75 9.15 3.56
CA GLY A 201 22.90 9.45 4.40
C GLY A 201 23.91 8.31 4.40
N THR A 202 25.19 8.62 4.34
CA THR A 202 26.27 7.60 4.32
C THR A 202 26.22 6.70 5.56
N ASP A 203 26.01 7.29 6.75
CA ASP A 203 25.90 6.54 8.00
C ASP A 203 24.64 5.66 8.03
N ASP A 204 23.54 6.15 7.48
CA ASP A 204 22.30 5.39 7.36
C ASP A 204 22.47 4.21 6.40
N PHE A 205 23.19 4.41 5.30
CA PHE A 205 23.54 3.35 4.37
C PHE A 205 24.37 2.25 5.07
N VAL A 206 25.42 2.63 5.78
CA VAL A 206 26.27 1.68 6.54
C VAL A 206 25.46 0.91 7.57
N ARG A 207 24.56 1.58 8.31
CA ARG A 207 23.69 0.92 9.28
C ARG A 207 22.73 -0.07 8.62
N GLY A 208 22.14 0.31 7.50
CA GLY A 208 21.27 -0.58 6.72
C GLY A 208 21.98 -1.83 6.21
N VAL A 209 23.23 -1.70 5.74
CA VAL A 209 24.08 -2.84 5.37
C VAL A 209 24.31 -3.77 6.56
N LYS A 210 24.59 -3.23 7.75
CA LYS A 210 24.75 -4.04 8.98
C LYS A 210 23.47 -4.82 9.34
N VAL A 211 22.29 -4.21 9.14
CA VAL A 211 21.01 -4.92 9.35
C VAL A 211 20.89 -6.13 8.41
N TYR A 212 21.23 -5.97 7.12
CA TYR A 212 21.21 -7.09 6.17
C TYR A 212 22.23 -8.18 6.54
N ILE A 213 23.43 -7.83 6.97
CA ILE A 213 24.42 -8.80 7.45
C ILE A 213 23.81 -9.61 8.60
N ARG A 214 23.25 -8.92 9.60
CA ARG A 214 22.64 -9.58 10.76
C ARG A 214 21.46 -10.47 10.38
N LEU A 215 20.64 -10.02 9.44
CA LEU A 215 19.52 -10.80 8.93
C LEU A 215 19.97 -12.10 8.25
N LEU A 216 21.04 -12.04 7.46
CA LEU A 216 21.64 -13.21 6.83
C LEU A 216 22.22 -14.19 7.85
N GLU A 217 22.90 -13.69 8.90
CA GLU A 217 23.41 -14.50 10.00
C GLU A 217 22.27 -15.27 10.70
N LEU A 218 21.18 -14.57 11.06
CA LEU A 218 20.02 -15.17 11.72
C LEU A 218 19.27 -16.15 10.81
N GLY A 219 19.23 -15.87 9.51
CA GLY A 219 18.59 -16.73 8.51
C GLY A 219 19.36 -17.99 8.20
N SER A 220 20.70 -17.96 8.26
CA SER A 220 21.58 -19.09 7.96
C SER A 220 21.85 -20.01 9.16
N SER A 221 21.53 -19.57 10.36
CA SER A 221 21.74 -20.33 11.61
C SER A 221 20.61 -21.34 11.90
N GLN A 222 20.19 -22.09 10.86
CA GLN A 222 19.14 -23.11 10.96
C GLN A 222 19.71 -24.51 10.99
#